data_5eeb567684e643de04b43ed2c2dcf907
#
_entry.id   5eeb567684e643de04b43ed2c2dcf907
#
_cell.length_a   1.000
_cell.length_b   1.000
_cell.length_c   1.000
_cell.angle_alpha   90.00
_cell.angle_beta   90.00
_cell.angle_gamma   90.00
#
_symmetry.space_group_name_H-M   'P 1'
#
loop_
_entity.id
_entity.type
_entity.pdbx_description
1 polymer ?
#
loop_
_entity_poly.entity_id
_entity_poly.type
_entity_poly.pdbx_seq_one_letter_code
_entity_poly.pdbx_strand_id
1 'polypeptide(L)'
;MKSIIIFFSILILSVSVLRSETVSFTMSAEVERNTSIGLEKDFVANYIKDLQIYPKFFPNIVSVSKLNDKESEWLYRVEAPLATPYNLTFVLEDKSSGDTLLFESKDKTNDYLFCQGILSQPSEKKTKIVFLFKISMTREKASDIHFLAGVLGEKFLSEQMKDKLEGDLETFISKATKDMYIASRTSGK
;
A
#
# COMPACT_ATOMS: atom_id res chain seq x y z
N MET A 1 49.69 -67.67 -5.06
CA MET A 1 48.41 -67.09 -5.58
C MET A 1 48.06 -65.93 -4.69
N LYS A 2 48.26 -64.70 -5.18
CA LYS A 2 48.03 -63.47 -4.41
C LYS A 2 46.70 -62.84 -4.95
N SER A 3 45.67 -62.82 -4.11
CA SER A 3 44.42 -62.18 -4.43
C SER A 3 44.55 -60.66 -4.26
N ILE A 4 44.35 -59.94 -5.34
CA ILE A 4 44.29 -58.48 -5.37
C ILE A 4 42.86 -58.09 -5.09
N ILE A 5 42.59 -57.42 -3.94
CA ILE A 5 41.29 -56.82 -3.59
C ILE A 5 41.34 -55.36 -4.11
N ILE A 6 40.56 -55.12 -5.16
CA ILE A 6 40.34 -53.75 -5.70
C ILE A 6 39.30 -53.08 -4.86
N PHE A 7 39.69 -52.07 -4.08
CA PHE A 7 38.79 -51.15 -3.39
C PHE A 7 38.26 -50.12 -4.39
N PHE A 8 37.00 -50.25 -4.75
CA PHE A 8 36.26 -49.22 -5.53
C PHE A 8 35.79 -48.15 -4.56
N SER A 9 36.55 -47.05 -4.46
CA SER A 9 36.10 -45.86 -3.74
C SER A 9 35.08 -45.12 -4.58
N ILE A 10 33.78 -45.23 -4.22
CA ILE A 10 32.70 -44.43 -4.80
C ILE A 10 32.81 -43.03 -4.18
N LEU A 11 33.35 -42.08 -4.94
CA LEU A 11 33.35 -40.68 -4.62
C LEU A 11 31.95 -40.13 -4.89
N ILE A 12 31.12 -40.05 -3.86
CA ILE A 12 29.81 -39.39 -3.94
C ILE A 12 30.10 -37.89 -3.97
N LEU A 13 30.07 -37.29 -5.16
CA LEU A 13 30.00 -35.83 -5.31
C LEU A 13 28.61 -35.39 -4.84
N SER A 14 28.53 -34.91 -3.61
CA SER A 14 27.40 -34.16 -3.14
C SER A 14 27.37 -32.82 -3.89
N VAL A 15 26.59 -32.75 -4.95
CA VAL A 15 26.22 -31.49 -5.61
C VAL A 15 25.33 -30.77 -4.63
N SER A 16 25.93 -29.91 -3.81
CA SER A 16 25.19 -28.90 -3.07
C SER A 16 24.53 -27.97 -4.11
N VAL A 17 23.26 -28.18 -4.35
CA VAL A 17 22.42 -27.20 -5.07
C VAL A 17 22.42 -25.97 -4.18
N LEU A 18 23.33 -25.04 -4.45
CA LEU A 18 23.24 -23.67 -3.97
C LEU A 18 21.93 -23.13 -4.52
N ARG A 19 20.87 -23.19 -3.68
CA ARG A 19 19.68 -22.37 -3.90
C ARG A 19 20.23 -20.94 -3.84
N SER A 20 20.42 -20.34 -4.99
CA SER A 20 20.54 -18.90 -5.11
C SER A 20 19.24 -18.35 -4.55
N GLU A 21 19.24 -17.85 -3.33
CA GLU A 21 18.17 -16.99 -2.85
C GLU A 21 18.20 -15.80 -3.82
N THR A 22 17.22 -15.73 -4.68
CA THR A 22 16.98 -14.55 -5.52
C THR A 22 16.68 -13.42 -4.54
N VAL A 23 17.68 -12.59 -4.28
CA VAL A 23 17.49 -11.39 -3.45
C VAL A 23 16.54 -10.48 -4.21
N SER A 24 15.26 -10.53 -3.85
CA SER A 24 14.26 -9.64 -4.42
C SER A 24 14.51 -8.21 -3.95
N PHE A 25 14.26 -7.24 -4.81
CA PHE A 25 14.35 -5.82 -4.49
C PHE A 25 12.97 -5.33 -4.03
N THR A 26 12.90 -4.81 -2.79
CA THR A 26 11.64 -4.35 -2.19
C THR A 26 11.72 -2.89 -1.77
N MET A 27 10.72 -2.12 -2.19
CA MET A 27 10.47 -0.78 -1.66
C MET A 27 9.17 -0.79 -0.88
N SER A 28 9.14 -0.11 0.27
CA SER A 28 7.95 -0.02 1.10
C SER A 28 7.85 1.34 1.80
N ALA A 29 6.61 1.79 1.99
CA ALA A 29 6.30 2.96 2.80
C ALA A 29 5.10 2.66 3.69
N GLU A 30 5.17 3.16 4.91
CA GLU A 30 4.08 3.14 5.88
C GLU A 30 3.96 4.53 6.50
N VAL A 31 2.74 5.06 6.53
CA VAL A 31 2.44 6.40 7.03
C VAL A 31 1.18 6.36 7.88
N GLU A 32 1.27 6.89 9.08
CA GLU A 32 0.14 7.12 9.97
C GLU A 32 -0.11 8.62 10.14
N ARG A 33 -1.38 9.03 10.11
CA ARG A 33 -1.81 10.41 10.42
C ARG A 33 -3.07 10.41 11.25
N ASN A 34 -3.08 11.31 12.22
CA ASN A 34 -4.23 11.57 13.09
C ASN A 34 -4.90 12.88 12.69
N THR A 35 -6.22 12.88 12.61
CA THR A 35 -7.00 14.09 12.39
C THR A 35 -8.24 14.13 13.29
N SER A 36 -8.74 15.33 13.55
CA SER A 36 -10.01 15.54 14.25
C SER A 36 -10.93 16.43 13.41
N ILE A 37 -12.14 15.98 13.20
CA ILE A 37 -13.15 16.63 12.34
C ILE A 37 -14.34 17.01 13.23
N GLY A 38 -14.81 18.25 13.12
CA GLY A 38 -15.95 18.79 13.89
C GLY A 38 -17.30 18.35 13.32
N LEU A 39 -17.45 17.05 13.03
CA LEU A 39 -18.68 16.44 12.50
C LEU A 39 -18.95 15.12 13.23
N GLU A 40 -20.18 14.64 13.14
CA GLU A 40 -20.63 13.38 13.72
C GLU A 40 -19.94 12.18 13.06
N LYS A 41 -19.66 11.13 13.85
CA LYS A 41 -18.93 9.95 13.41
C LYS A 41 -19.59 9.23 12.24
N ASP A 42 -20.89 9.04 12.29
CA ASP A 42 -21.61 8.31 11.24
C ASP A 42 -21.58 9.05 9.90
N PHE A 43 -21.70 10.38 9.93
CA PHE A 43 -21.51 11.19 8.73
C PHE A 43 -20.11 11.03 8.15
N VAL A 44 -19.09 11.16 8.99
CA VAL A 44 -17.68 11.02 8.58
C VAL A 44 -17.40 9.61 8.08
N ALA A 45 -17.89 8.57 8.78
CA ALA A 45 -17.72 7.18 8.38
C ALA A 45 -18.32 6.90 7.01
N ASN A 46 -19.56 7.36 6.75
CA ASN A 46 -20.23 7.18 5.47
C ASN A 46 -19.50 7.93 4.34
N TYR A 47 -18.98 9.12 4.64
CA TYR A 47 -18.24 9.91 3.67
C TYR A 47 -16.93 9.20 3.25
N ILE A 48 -16.12 8.70 4.21
CA ILE A 48 -14.85 8.04 3.88
C ILE A 48 -15.02 6.61 3.35
N LYS A 49 -16.22 6.00 3.48
CA LYS A 49 -16.59 4.75 2.80
C LYS A 49 -16.85 4.92 1.30
N ASP A 50 -17.16 6.14 0.87
CA ASP A 50 -17.34 6.41 -0.55
C ASP A 50 -15.99 6.31 -1.29
N LEU A 51 -15.84 5.26 -2.08
CA LEU A 51 -14.62 4.99 -2.81
C LEU A 51 -14.25 6.11 -3.80
N GLN A 52 -15.20 6.93 -4.23
CA GLN A 52 -14.97 8.02 -5.19
C GLN A 52 -14.22 9.22 -4.61
N ILE A 53 -14.14 9.32 -3.28
CA ILE A 53 -13.36 10.40 -2.65
C ILE A 53 -11.84 10.18 -2.81
N TYR A 54 -11.41 8.93 -2.94
CA TYR A 54 -9.99 8.61 -3.04
C TYR A 54 -9.37 9.14 -4.33
N PRO A 55 -9.86 8.84 -5.54
CA PRO A 55 -9.31 9.44 -6.77
C PRO A 55 -9.56 10.96 -6.85
N LYS A 56 -10.58 11.48 -6.14
CA LYS A 56 -10.87 12.92 -6.11
C LYS A 56 -9.84 13.71 -5.30
N PHE A 57 -9.33 13.15 -4.21
CA PHE A 57 -8.54 13.91 -3.24
C PHE A 57 -7.16 13.34 -2.94
N PHE A 58 -6.92 12.06 -3.20
CA PHE A 58 -5.60 11.43 -3.00
C PHE A 58 -4.81 11.52 -4.31
N PRO A 59 -3.72 12.31 -4.36
CA PRO A 59 -3.09 12.69 -5.65
C PRO A 59 -2.65 11.52 -6.53
N ASN A 60 -2.20 10.43 -5.93
CA ASN A 60 -1.66 9.28 -6.67
C ASN A 60 -2.68 8.15 -6.89
N ILE A 61 -3.90 8.26 -6.40
CA ILE A 61 -4.99 7.34 -6.76
C ILE A 61 -5.69 7.89 -7.99
N VAL A 62 -5.46 7.26 -9.14
CA VAL A 62 -5.96 7.70 -10.45
C VAL A 62 -7.43 7.35 -10.62
N SER A 63 -7.81 6.14 -10.23
CA SER A 63 -9.19 5.67 -10.30
C SER A 63 -9.44 4.58 -9.27
N VAL A 64 -10.71 4.45 -8.87
CA VAL A 64 -11.22 3.34 -8.07
C VAL A 64 -12.50 2.85 -8.72
N SER A 65 -12.55 1.56 -9.04
CA SER A 65 -13.69 0.89 -9.65
C SER A 65 -14.18 -0.24 -8.77
N LYS A 66 -15.46 -0.25 -8.44
CA LYS A 66 -16.07 -1.35 -7.68
C LYS A 66 -16.17 -2.59 -8.58
N LEU A 67 -15.59 -3.71 -8.17
CA LEU A 67 -15.69 -4.99 -8.87
C LEU A 67 -16.91 -5.79 -8.40
N ASN A 68 -17.16 -5.80 -7.09
CA ASN A 68 -18.32 -6.40 -6.44
C ASN A 68 -18.53 -5.73 -5.07
N ASP A 69 -19.39 -6.32 -4.21
CA ASP A 69 -19.73 -5.71 -2.91
C ASP A 69 -18.55 -5.68 -1.91
N LYS A 70 -17.53 -6.50 -2.12
CA LYS A 70 -16.37 -6.61 -1.24
C LYS A 70 -15.05 -6.28 -1.88
N GLU A 71 -15.00 -6.10 -3.19
CA GLU A 71 -13.75 -5.91 -3.92
C GLU A 71 -13.81 -4.67 -4.79
N SER A 72 -12.70 -3.96 -4.85
CA SER A 72 -12.50 -2.79 -5.71
C SER A 72 -11.11 -2.84 -6.36
N GLU A 73 -11.03 -2.34 -7.58
CA GLU A 73 -9.79 -2.15 -8.32
C GLU A 73 -9.34 -0.71 -8.16
N TRP A 74 -8.09 -0.53 -7.73
CA TRP A 74 -7.46 0.76 -7.48
C TRP A 74 -6.28 0.93 -8.42
N LEU A 75 -6.30 2.00 -9.20
CA LEU A 75 -5.19 2.39 -10.07
C LEU A 75 -4.36 3.44 -9.35
N TYR A 76 -3.15 3.07 -8.96
CA TYR A 76 -2.21 3.93 -8.24
C TYR A 76 -1.06 4.34 -9.15
N ARG A 77 -0.79 5.64 -9.23
CA ARG A 77 0.32 6.20 -10.01
C ARG A 77 1.58 6.25 -9.15
N VAL A 78 2.62 5.57 -9.60
CA VAL A 78 3.95 5.63 -9.01
C VAL A 78 4.77 6.70 -9.73
N GLU A 79 5.28 7.65 -8.96
CA GLU A 79 6.19 8.68 -9.42
C GLU A 79 7.55 8.46 -8.75
N ALA A 80 8.57 8.16 -9.53
CA ALA A 80 9.93 8.04 -9.06
C ALA A 80 10.81 9.15 -9.64
N PRO A 81 11.80 9.67 -8.90
CA PRO A 81 12.72 10.67 -9.40
C PRO A 81 13.40 10.19 -10.68
N LEU A 82 13.44 11.03 -11.71
CA LEU A 82 14.09 10.74 -13.00
C LEU A 82 13.50 9.56 -13.80
N ALA A 83 12.32 9.06 -13.43
CA ALA A 83 11.62 8.00 -14.15
C ALA A 83 10.33 8.49 -14.78
N THR A 84 9.90 7.82 -15.85
CA THR A 84 8.56 8.00 -16.37
C THR A 84 7.56 7.42 -15.38
N PRO A 85 6.54 8.19 -14.93
CA PRO A 85 5.51 7.67 -14.06
C PRO A 85 4.81 6.45 -14.69
N TYR A 86 4.48 5.47 -13.86
CA TYR A 86 3.72 4.28 -14.29
C TYR A 86 2.60 3.98 -13.29
N ASN A 87 1.64 3.18 -13.72
CA ASN A 87 0.50 2.83 -12.89
C ASN A 87 0.61 1.40 -12.39
N LEU A 88 0.25 1.19 -11.11
CA LEU A 88 0.03 -0.11 -10.50
C LEU A 88 -1.47 -0.32 -10.30
N THR A 89 -1.91 -1.53 -10.56
CA THR A 89 -3.30 -1.94 -10.31
C THR A 89 -3.33 -2.85 -9.09
N PHE A 90 -4.16 -2.49 -8.12
CA PHE A 90 -4.40 -3.28 -6.92
C PHE A 90 -5.86 -3.72 -6.87
N VAL A 91 -6.12 -4.98 -6.57
CA VAL A 91 -7.45 -5.45 -6.20
C VAL A 91 -7.51 -5.48 -4.68
N LEU A 92 -8.30 -4.58 -4.09
CA LEU A 92 -8.47 -4.48 -2.64
C LEU A 92 -9.75 -5.14 -2.20
N GLU A 93 -9.67 -5.86 -1.09
CA GLU A 93 -10.80 -6.41 -0.37
C GLU A 93 -11.24 -5.43 0.74
N ASP A 94 -12.54 -5.15 0.81
CA ASP A 94 -13.15 -4.39 1.89
C ASP A 94 -13.37 -5.32 3.10
N LYS A 95 -12.57 -5.08 4.15
CA LYS A 95 -12.62 -5.76 5.45
C LYS A 95 -13.12 -4.85 6.55
N SER A 96 -13.81 -3.79 6.19
CA SER A 96 -14.34 -2.79 7.12
C SER A 96 -15.31 -3.42 8.11
N SER A 97 -15.21 -3.05 9.38
CA SER A 97 -16.09 -3.52 10.45
C SER A 97 -16.16 -2.51 11.59
N GLY A 98 -17.37 -2.22 12.07
CA GLY A 98 -17.60 -1.26 13.16
C GLY A 98 -17.02 0.11 12.83
N ASP A 99 -16.16 0.61 13.71
CA ASP A 99 -15.49 1.91 13.59
C ASP A 99 -14.20 1.85 12.75
N THR A 100 -13.91 0.72 12.12
CA THR A 100 -12.72 0.52 11.28
C THR A 100 -13.11 0.37 9.83
N LEU A 101 -12.56 1.25 8.99
CA LEU A 101 -12.50 1.10 7.54
C LEU A 101 -11.21 0.40 7.21
N LEU A 102 -11.26 -0.61 6.34
CA LEU A 102 -10.08 -1.36 5.95
C LEU A 102 -10.21 -1.87 4.52
N PHE A 103 -9.32 -1.40 3.66
CA PHE A 103 -9.12 -1.90 2.32
C PHE A 103 -7.71 -2.48 2.22
N GLU A 104 -7.60 -3.73 1.83
CA GLU A 104 -6.32 -4.45 1.80
C GLU A 104 -6.17 -5.24 0.51
N SER A 105 -4.98 -5.20 -0.10
CA SER A 105 -4.67 -5.99 -1.29
C SER A 105 -4.95 -7.47 -1.07
N LYS A 106 -5.65 -8.07 -2.02
CA LYS A 106 -5.95 -9.50 -2.05
C LYS A 106 -4.68 -10.31 -2.32
N ASP A 107 -3.87 -9.87 -3.27
CA ASP A 107 -2.52 -10.37 -3.49
C ASP A 107 -1.51 -9.57 -2.67
N LYS A 108 -0.63 -10.27 -1.96
CA LYS A 108 0.40 -9.68 -1.09
C LYS A 108 1.81 -10.09 -1.51
N THR A 109 1.95 -10.76 -2.66
CA THR A 109 3.22 -11.37 -3.06
C THR A 109 4.20 -10.36 -3.66
N ASN A 110 3.73 -9.47 -4.52
CA ASN A 110 4.57 -8.53 -5.26
C ASN A 110 4.26 -7.07 -4.95
N ASP A 111 3.00 -6.69 -5.15
CA ASP A 111 2.54 -5.33 -4.92
C ASP A 111 1.46 -5.35 -3.85
N TYR A 112 1.62 -4.52 -2.84
CA TYR A 112 0.71 -4.48 -1.70
C TYR A 112 0.28 -3.06 -1.41
N LEU A 113 -1.03 -2.85 -1.27
CA LEU A 113 -1.63 -1.61 -0.81
C LEU A 113 -2.56 -1.90 0.36
N PHE A 114 -2.46 -1.10 1.40
CA PHE A 114 -3.28 -1.16 2.59
C PHE A 114 -3.74 0.24 2.97
N CYS A 115 -5.02 0.39 3.19
CA CYS A 115 -5.64 1.64 3.62
C CYS A 115 -6.57 1.37 4.80
N GLN A 116 -6.29 1.96 5.94
CA GLN A 116 -7.10 1.84 7.14
C GLN A 116 -7.48 3.20 7.69
N GLY A 117 -8.72 3.32 8.16
CA GLY A 117 -9.20 4.45 8.94
C GLY A 117 -9.88 3.94 10.22
N ILE A 118 -9.36 4.30 11.39
CA ILE A 118 -9.98 3.96 12.68
C ILE A 118 -10.66 5.22 13.22
N LEU A 119 -11.98 5.15 13.40
CA LEU A 119 -12.80 6.26 13.87
C LEU A 119 -13.06 6.12 15.37
N SER A 120 -13.09 7.26 16.04
CA SER A 120 -13.58 7.37 17.42
C SER A 120 -14.33 8.69 17.60
N GLN A 121 -15.27 8.73 18.53
CA GLN A 121 -16.09 9.91 18.77
C GLN A 121 -15.87 10.44 20.19
N PRO A 122 -14.88 11.32 20.40
CA PRO A 122 -14.60 11.87 21.73
C PRO A 122 -15.70 12.82 22.24
N SER A 123 -16.58 13.35 21.37
CA SER A 123 -17.78 14.12 21.74
C SER A 123 -18.79 14.07 20.58
N GLU A 124 -20.05 14.45 20.84
CA GLU A 124 -21.16 14.36 19.84
C GLU A 124 -20.84 14.93 18.48
N LYS A 125 -20.13 16.07 18.43
CA LYS A 125 -19.78 16.77 17.18
C LYS A 125 -18.29 16.76 16.87
N LYS A 126 -17.60 15.70 17.29
CA LYS A 126 -16.16 15.59 17.04
C LYS A 126 -15.78 14.14 16.77
N THR A 127 -15.31 13.88 15.59
CA THR A 127 -14.76 12.58 15.17
C THR A 127 -13.24 12.68 15.09
N LYS A 128 -12.55 11.74 15.72
CA LYS A 128 -11.11 11.52 15.53
C LYS A 128 -10.93 10.35 14.56
N ILE A 129 -10.04 10.50 13.60
CA ILE A 129 -9.65 9.44 12.67
C ILE A 129 -8.14 9.24 12.77
N VAL A 130 -7.74 7.97 12.82
CA VAL A 130 -6.36 7.54 12.62
C VAL A 130 -6.31 6.87 11.26
N PHE A 131 -5.63 7.48 10.30
CA PHE A 131 -5.36 6.89 9.00
C PHE A 131 -4.03 6.17 9.02
N LEU A 132 -4.00 4.96 8.46
CA LEU A 132 -2.80 4.19 8.22
C LEU A 132 -2.79 3.75 6.75
N PHE A 133 -1.77 4.18 6.03
CA PHE A 133 -1.52 3.79 4.65
C PHE A 133 -0.21 3.03 4.56
N LYS A 134 -0.22 1.90 3.82
CA LYS A 134 0.98 1.13 3.52
C LYS A 134 0.99 0.78 2.04
N ILE A 135 2.16 0.90 1.43
CA ILE A 135 2.40 0.45 0.07
C ILE A 135 3.75 -0.26 0.01
N SER A 136 3.81 -1.36 -0.70
CA SER A 136 5.08 -2.01 -1.01
C SER A 136 5.09 -2.55 -2.43
N MET A 137 6.28 -2.61 -3.01
CA MET A 137 6.53 -3.16 -4.34
C MET A 137 7.76 -4.06 -4.27
N THR A 138 7.63 -5.29 -4.75
CA THR A 138 8.71 -6.27 -4.79
C THR A 138 8.95 -6.71 -6.23
N ARG A 139 10.20 -6.71 -6.65
CA ARG A 139 10.64 -7.16 -7.97
C ARG A 139 11.84 -8.11 -7.85
N GLU A 140 12.04 -8.95 -8.85
CA GLU A 140 13.21 -9.83 -8.88
C GLU A 140 14.50 -9.04 -9.00
N LYS A 141 14.49 -7.90 -9.69
CA LYS A 141 15.65 -7.03 -9.90
C LYS A 141 15.32 -5.58 -9.61
N ALA A 142 16.29 -4.85 -9.10
CA ALA A 142 16.18 -3.40 -8.89
C ALA A 142 15.82 -2.65 -10.18
N SER A 143 16.38 -3.05 -11.32
CA SER A 143 16.11 -2.44 -12.64
C SER A 143 14.65 -2.54 -13.10
N ASP A 144 13.88 -3.50 -12.56
CA ASP A 144 12.46 -3.66 -12.89
C ASP A 144 11.59 -2.62 -12.19
N ILE A 145 12.13 -1.93 -11.18
CA ILE A 145 11.50 -0.76 -10.55
C ILE A 145 11.95 0.51 -11.27
N HIS A 146 13.26 0.69 -11.39
CA HIS A 146 13.86 1.86 -12.01
C HIS A 146 15.32 1.57 -12.38
N PHE A 147 15.80 2.10 -13.50
CA PHE A 147 17.17 1.83 -13.97
C PHE A 147 18.29 2.26 -12.98
N LEU A 148 18.01 3.24 -12.12
CA LEU A 148 18.92 3.67 -11.04
C LEU A 148 18.66 2.97 -9.71
N ALA A 149 17.66 2.10 -9.57
CA ALA A 149 17.27 1.53 -8.29
C ALA A 149 18.41 0.73 -7.64
N GLY A 150 19.20 0.01 -8.44
CA GLY A 150 20.37 -0.72 -7.95
C GLY A 150 21.48 0.19 -7.40
N VAL A 151 21.56 1.43 -7.86
CA VAL A 151 22.54 2.44 -7.39
C VAL A 151 22.00 3.19 -6.17
N LEU A 152 20.73 3.57 -6.20
CA LEU A 152 20.08 4.33 -5.12
C LEU A 152 19.79 3.46 -3.90
N GLY A 153 19.48 2.19 -4.11
CA GLY A 153 19.19 1.21 -3.07
C GLY A 153 17.77 1.29 -2.50
N GLU A 154 17.33 0.18 -1.90
CA GLU A 154 15.97 0.02 -1.36
C GLU A 154 15.62 1.07 -0.31
N LYS A 155 16.56 1.34 0.62
CA LYS A 155 16.33 2.28 1.71
C LYS A 155 16.03 3.68 1.20
N PHE A 156 16.85 4.20 0.29
CA PHE A 156 16.64 5.55 -0.27
C PHE A 156 15.31 5.65 -1.00
N LEU A 157 14.97 4.66 -1.85
CA LEU A 157 13.73 4.68 -2.60
C LEU A 157 12.51 4.51 -1.70
N SER A 158 12.61 3.72 -0.64
CA SER A 158 11.56 3.58 0.38
C SER A 158 11.34 4.89 1.15
N GLU A 159 12.40 5.61 1.51
CA GLU A 159 12.31 6.92 2.13
C GLU A 159 11.61 7.94 1.20
N GLN A 160 12.00 8.00 -0.07
CA GLN A 160 11.33 8.88 -1.05
C GLN A 160 9.85 8.53 -1.25
N MET A 161 9.52 7.23 -1.29
CA MET A 161 8.14 6.78 -1.37
C MET A 161 7.35 7.14 -0.12
N LYS A 162 7.97 7.06 1.06
CA LYS A 162 7.35 7.46 2.32
C LYS A 162 7.06 8.95 2.36
N ASP A 163 8.03 9.81 2.02
CA ASP A 163 7.86 11.27 1.99
C ASP A 163 6.71 11.67 1.04
N LYS A 164 6.66 11.02 -0.13
CA LYS A 164 5.59 11.24 -1.11
C LYS A 164 4.23 10.83 -0.54
N LEU A 165 4.13 9.62 0.03
CA LEU A 165 2.91 9.09 0.62
C LEU A 165 2.41 9.97 1.78
N GLU A 166 3.32 10.52 2.60
CA GLU A 166 2.99 11.49 3.66
C GLU A 166 2.31 12.73 3.09
N GLY A 167 2.90 13.37 2.09
CA GLY A 167 2.33 14.53 1.42
C GLY A 167 0.98 14.26 0.77
N ASP A 168 0.82 13.09 0.15
CA ASP A 168 -0.43 12.67 -0.48
C ASP A 168 -1.53 12.44 0.56
N LEU A 169 -1.22 11.79 1.68
CA LEU A 169 -2.18 11.56 2.77
C LEU A 169 -2.59 12.89 3.44
N GLU A 170 -1.66 13.81 3.66
CA GLU A 170 -1.96 15.15 4.19
C GLU A 170 -2.87 15.93 3.23
N THR A 171 -2.59 15.86 1.94
CA THR A 171 -3.43 16.47 0.89
C THR A 171 -4.83 15.87 0.89
N PHE A 172 -4.95 14.56 0.96
CA PHE A 172 -6.23 13.86 1.06
C PHE A 172 -7.01 14.30 2.29
N ILE A 173 -6.42 14.25 3.48
CA ILE A 173 -7.07 14.64 4.74
C ILE A 173 -7.57 16.08 4.65
N SER A 174 -6.74 17.00 4.19
CA SER A 174 -7.09 18.42 4.08
C SER A 174 -8.27 18.66 3.13
N LYS A 175 -8.20 18.10 1.91
CA LYS A 175 -9.25 18.29 0.88
C LYS A 175 -10.54 17.57 1.24
N ALA A 176 -10.46 16.31 1.70
CA ALA A 176 -11.62 15.53 2.11
C ALA A 176 -12.34 16.18 3.31
N THR A 177 -11.61 16.67 4.31
CA THR A 177 -12.19 17.39 5.44
C THR A 177 -12.93 18.65 4.99
N LYS A 178 -12.35 19.43 4.09
CA LYS A 178 -13.02 20.63 3.55
C LYS A 178 -14.30 20.28 2.80
N ASP A 179 -14.27 19.24 1.97
CA ASP A 179 -15.44 18.77 1.21
C ASP A 179 -16.54 18.22 2.14
N MET A 180 -16.15 17.48 3.20
CA MET A 180 -17.09 17.02 4.25
C MET A 180 -17.86 18.17 4.90
N TYR A 181 -17.19 19.27 5.24
CA TYR A 181 -17.85 20.45 5.82
C TYR A 181 -18.82 21.10 4.83
N ILE A 182 -18.50 21.09 3.52
CA ILE A 182 -19.41 21.61 2.49
C ILE A 182 -20.65 20.69 2.39
N ALA A 183 -20.42 19.38 2.29
CA ALA A 183 -21.48 18.38 2.18
C ALA A 183 -22.43 18.38 3.40
N SER A 184 -21.88 18.51 4.62
CA SER A 184 -22.70 18.55 5.84
C SER A 184 -23.67 19.72 5.90
N ARG A 185 -23.32 20.87 5.28
CA ARG A 185 -24.20 22.05 5.22
C ARG A 185 -25.32 21.91 4.19
N THR A 186 -25.11 21.08 3.17
CA THR A 186 -26.09 20.84 2.11
C THR A 186 -27.09 19.75 2.48
N SER A 187 -26.70 18.78 3.30
CA SER A 187 -27.57 17.69 3.78
C SER A 187 -28.51 18.10 4.93
N GLY A 188 -28.30 19.27 5.55
CA GLY A 188 -29.14 19.82 6.65
C GLY A 188 -30.24 20.80 6.18
N LYS A 189 -30.47 20.89 4.87
CA LYS A 189 -31.59 21.63 4.27
C LYS A 189 -32.62 20.66 3.71
#